data_4ba6d5001a4a70278f6f6ec52a9e14ef
#
_entry.id   4ba6d5001a4a70278f6f6ec52a9e14ef
#
_cell.length_a   1.000
_cell.length_b   1.000
_cell.length_c   1.000
_cell.angle_alpha   90.00
_cell.angle_beta   90.00
_cell.angle_gamma   90.00
#
_symmetry.space_group_name_H-M   'P 1'
#
loop_
_entity.id
_entity.type
_entity.pdbx_description
1 polymer ?
#
loop_
_entity_poly.entity_id
_entity_poly.type
_entity_poly.pdbx_seq_one_letter_code
_entity_poly.pdbx_strand_id
1 'polypeptide(L)'
;MLFLFLLIISGCQSDKNSSSKAQKSKTTPPPATNDYFQEIGKEIGLDFVHSIGEKDLTNIIESSGGGTAFLDYDQDGFIDLYVCSGTWLEGFCKEEKPEKLPENHLYRNKGDGTFEDVTKKSGANDQAYSMGVTVGDYNNDGYPDLFISNYGANILYKNNSNGTFTNVTKHAKVAGGNECSVGAVWLDYDNDGFLDLYVGNYLNFDPNYKYFYAPDGFPGPLSYDAQPDVLYHNNGDGTFEDVTKKMGIVDIDGRAMGVGAVDYDDDGFVDIYVANDHSMNYLWHNNGGKGFTDMGTPSGTAFGQSGESAISMAVDFADFNGDGLIDIFVSDDKYCRLYENLANGIFADKSYPSGIAMPAGQYVGWSSSFIDYDNDGDVDIYKTNGALKHLYGQEDQLFENIGDGKFKDVSTESGKYFLKELVGRGACFGDYDNDGDIDGYIVNLNDYGAFLRNNKGNQNNWLLINLVGTTSNRDGIGARVKVTSGGNVQTSQKRSTTGYLSQNDPRMHFGLAKNDIVNRIDIKWPSGKVQVLENIKANQILTVNEPK
;
A
#
# COMPACT_ATOMS: atom_id res chain seq x y z
N MET A 1 -32.99 0.74 -65.47
CA MET A 1 -31.69 1.43 -65.43
C MET A 1 -30.81 0.66 -64.42
N LEU A 2 -30.00 -0.25 -64.98
CA LEU A 2 -29.21 -1.24 -64.26
C LEU A 2 -27.87 -0.61 -63.90
N PHE A 3 -27.49 -0.64 -62.62
CA PHE A 3 -26.10 -0.32 -62.23
C PHE A 3 -25.41 -1.60 -61.75
N LEU A 4 -24.38 -1.95 -62.53
CA LEU A 4 -23.50 -3.09 -62.33
C LEU A 4 -22.45 -2.71 -61.30
N PHE A 5 -22.30 -3.48 -60.17
CA PHE A 5 -21.19 -3.36 -59.25
C PHE A 5 -20.13 -4.41 -59.64
N LEU A 6 -18.97 -3.92 -60.06
CA LEU A 6 -17.77 -4.72 -60.28
C LEU A 6 -17.11 -5.00 -58.92
N LEU A 7 -17.02 -6.28 -58.53
CA LEU A 7 -16.14 -6.75 -57.47
C LEU A 7 -14.71 -6.87 -57.99
N ILE A 8 -13.79 -6.10 -57.46
CA ILE A 8 -12.35 -6.29 -57.63
C ILE A 8 -11.87 -7.12 -56.45
N ILE A 9 -11.55 -8.39 -56.69
CA ILE A 9 -10.85 -9.25 -55.74
C ILE A 9 -9.34 -8.97 -55.95
N SER A 10 -8.70 -8.27 -55.00
CA SER A 10 -7.26 -8.21 -54.93
C SER A 10 -6.75 -9.17 -53.85
N GLY A 11 -5.97 -10.14 -54.26
CA GLY A 11 -5.36 -11.14 -53.42
C GLY A 11 -4.36 -10.54 -52.45
N CYS A 12 -4.52 -10.88 -51.16
CA CYS A 12 -3.50 -10.61 -50.17
C CYS A 12 -2.41 -11.66 -50.23
N GLN A 13 -1.22 -11.26 -50.70
CA GLN A 13 -0.01 -12.01 -50.44
C GLN A 13 0.43 -11.77 -49.00
N SER A 14 0.69 -12.86 -48.30
CA SER A 14 1.21 -12.87 -46.94
C SER A 14 2.68 -12.48 -46.96
N ASP A 15 3.00 -11.26 -46.57
CA ASP A 15 4.36 -10.89 -46.17
C ASP A 15 4.56 -11.18 -44.70
N LYS A 16 5.45 -12.12 -44.42
CA LYS A 16 6.01 -12.40 -43.11
C LYS A 16 7.07 -11.35 -42.78
N ASN A 17 7.07 -10.95 -41.53
CA ASN A 17 8.09 -10.17 -40.81
C ASN A 17 8.08 -8.65 -41.02
N SER A 18 7.45 -7.98 -40.05
CA SER A 18 8.09 -6.83 -39.37
C SER A 18 7.40 -6.57 -38.06
N SER A 19 7.93 -7.08 -36.96
CA SER A 19 7.71 -6.51 -35.63
C SER A 19 8.38 -5.13 -35.62
N SER A 20 7.63 -4.10 -35.92
CA SER A 20 8.09 -2.73 -35.70
C SER A 20 8.09 -2.47 -34.19
N LYS A 21 9.24 -2.69 -33.55
CA LYS A 21 9.55 -1.99 -32.30
C LYS A 21 9.40 -0.49 -32.62
N ALA A 22 8.39 0.15 -32.02
CA ALA A 22 8.33 1.60 -31.98
C ALA A 22 9.60 2.06 -31.27
N GLN A 23 10.57 2.56 -32.03
CA GLN A 23 11.77 3.18 -31.52
C GLN A 23 11.33 4.52 -30.93
N LYS A 24 11.04 4.54 -29.60
CA LYS A 24 10.91 5.80 -28.87
C LYS A 24 12.18 6.59 -29.16
N SER A 25 12.05 7.78 -29.70
CA SER A 25 13.17 8.71 -29.81
C SER A 25 13.65 8.95 -28.38
N LYS A 26 14.86 8.50 -28.06
CA LYS A 26 15.54 8.88 -26.82
C LYS A 26 15.84 10.37 -26.91
N THR A 27 14.87 11.20 -26.56
CA THR A 27 15.19 12.55 -26.13
C THR A 27 15.90 12.36 -24.80
N THR A 28 17.17 12.71 -24.72
CA THR A 28 17.92 12.78 -23.45
C THR A 28 17.12 13.69 -22.54
N PRO A 29 16.64 13.21 -21.38
CA PRO A 29 15.91 14.08 -20.45
C PRO A 29 16.81 15.26 -20.08
N PRO A 30 16.25 16.45 -19.85
CA PRO A 30 17.01 17.55 -19.33
C PRO A 30 17.66 17.12 -18.00
N PRO A 31 18.86 17.58 -17.66
CA PRO A 31 19.48 17.26 -16.38
C PRO A 31 18.52 17.68 -15.26
N ALA A 32 18.22 16.75 -14.35
CA ALA A 32 17.41 17.04 -13.18
C ALA A 32 18.01 18.25 -12.44
N THR A 33 17.27 19.33 -12.38
CA THR A 33 17.73 20.57 -11.76
C THR A 33 17.41 20.64 -10.27
N ASN A 34 16.55 19.70 -9.80
CA ASN A 34 16.11 19.59 -8.41
C ASN A 34 16.10 18.11 -8.01
N ASP A 35 17.17 17.61 -7.39
CA ASP A 35 17.18 16.27 -6.80
C ASP A 35 16.48 16.33 -5.43
N TYR A 36 15.12 16.23 -5.42
CA TYR A 36 14.38 16.02 -4.16
C TYR A 36 14.79 14.69 -3.56
N PHE A 37 14.73 13.61 -4.34
CA PHE A 37 15.03 12.27 -3.86
C PHE A 37 16.39 11.78 -4.37
N GLN A 38 17.15 11.19 -3.44
CA GLN A 38 18.41 10.51 -3.71
C GLN A 38 18.34 9.07 -3.21
N GLU A 39 18.65 8.09 -4.06
CA GLU A 39 18.77 6.69 -3.68
C GLU A 39 20.08 6.47 -2.92
N ILE A 40 19.99 6.03 -1.65
CA ILE A 40 21.10 5.87 -0.72
C ILE A 40 21.14 4.50 0.00
N GLY A 41 20.29 3.54 -0.36
CA GLY A 41 20.09 2.31 0.39
C GLY A 41 21.37 1.59 0.81
N LYS A 42 22.30 1.39 -0.13
CA LYS A 42 23.59 0.74 0.17
C LYS A 42 24.48 1.56 1.11
N GLU A 43 24.41 2.89 1.04
CA GLU A 43 25.22 3.80 1.86
C GLU A 43 24.80 3.73 3.33
N ILE A 44 23.52 3.48 3.58
CA ILE A 44 22.93 3.41 4.92
C ILE A 44 22.80 1.99 5.47
N GLY A 45 23.35 0.99 4.78
CA GLY A 45 23.40 -0.41 5.28
C GLY A 45 22.22 -1.28 4.90
N LEU A 46 21.40 -0.88 3.92
CA LEU A 46 20.31 -1.70 3.38
C LEU A 46 20.81 -2.46 2.15
N ASP A 47 21.07 -3.76 2.32
CA ASP A 47 21.59 -4.64 1.30
C ASP A 47 20.62 -5.77 0.89
N PHE A 48 19.36 -5.65 1.29
CA PHE A 48 18.31 -6.61 0.95
C PHE A 48 18.12 -6.73 -0.55
N VAL A 49 18.09 -7.99 -1.02
CA VAL A 49 17.70 -8.34 -2.38
C VAL A 49 16.45 -9.18 -2.31
N HIS A 50 15.38 -8.68 -2.90
CA HIS A 50 14.13 -9.44 -3.00
C HIS A 50 14.33 -10.69 -3.86
N SER A 51 13.63 -11.77 -3.53
CA SER A 51 13.61 -12.99 -4.33
C SER A 51 12.18 -13.40 -4.66
N ILE A 52 11.96 -13.83 -5.89
CA ILE A 52 10.73 -14.52 -6.31
C ILE A 52 10.88 -16.04 -6.25
N GLY A 53 12.03 -16.55 -5.80
CA GLY A 53 12.34 -17.98 -5.78
C GLY A 53 13.02 -18.50 -7.05
N GLU A 54 12.89 -17.78 -8.16
CA GLU A 54 13.48 -18.09 -9.47
C GLU A 54 14.10 -16.83 -10.10
N LYS A 55 14.81 -16.99 -11.24
CA LYS A 55 15.39 -15.86 -11.98
C LYS A 55 14.37 -15.13 -12.85
N ASP A 56 13.43 -15.88 -13.42
CA ASP A 56 12.43 -15.37 -14.36
C ASP A 56 11.02 -15.61 -13.79
N LEU A 57 10.09 -14.70 -14.05
CA LEU A 57 8.68 -14.89 -13.71
C LEU A 57 8.10 -16.04 -14.52
N THR A 58 7.63 -17.09 -13.85
CA THR A 58 7.08 -18.29 -14.48
C THR A 58 5.61 -18.50 -14.17
N ASN A 59 5.09 -17.82 -13.14
CA ASN A 59 3.70 -17.92 -12.70
C ASN A 59 3.23 -16.63 -12.03
N ILE A 60 1.91 -16.56 -11.78
CA ILE A 60 1.25 -15.36 -11.25
C ILE A 60 1.61 -15.08 -9.78
N ILE A 61 1.94 -16.10 -8.99
CA ILE A 61 2.33 -15.92 -7.58
C ILE A 61 3.65 -15.16 -7.48
N GLU A 62 4.60 -15.49 -8.36
CA GLU A 62 5.92 -14.84 -8.42
C GLU A 62 5.85 -13.37 -8.81
N SER A 63 4.79 -12.99 -9.55
CA SER A 63 4.58 -11.59 -9.93
C SER A 63 4.01 -10.73 -8.80
N SER A 64 3.46 -11.37 -7.77
CA SER A 64 2.85 -10.72 -6.61
C SER A 64 3.82 -10.72 -5.42
N GLY A 65 3.51 -9.99 -4.36
CA GLY A 65 4.35 -9.93 -3.15
C GLY A 65 5.29 -8.72 -3.15
N GLY A 66 6.26 -8.74 -2.25
CA GLY A 66 7.22 -7.64 -2.06
C GLY A 66 6.69 -6.53 -1.15
N GLY A 67 5.90 -6.86 -0.12
CA GLY A 67 5.47 -5.90 0.89
C GLY A 67 6.59 -5.44 1.80
N THR A 68 6.43 -4.25 2.39
CA THR A 68 7.40 -3.64 3.30
C THR A 68 6.71 -2.72 4.29
N ALA A 69 7.29 -2.53 5.48
CA ALA A 69 6.70 -1.67 6.50
C ALA A 69 7.74 -0.90 7.31
N PHE A 70 7.42 0.34 7.63
CA PHE A 70 8.08 1.09 8.70
C PHE A 70 7.38 0.84 10.04
N LEU A 71 8.19 0.71 11.09
CA LEU A 71 7.72 0.52 12.47
C LEU A 71 8.83 0.92 13.44
N ASP A 72 8.51 1.35 14.64
CA ASP A 72 9.48 1.52 15.74
C ASP A 72 9.34 0.31 16.69
N TYR A 73 10.05 -0.82 16.34
CA TYR A 73 9.83 -2.09 17.04
C TYR A 73 10.47 -2.13 18.44
N ASP A 74 11.50 -1.34 18.68
CA ASP A 74 12.20 -1.30 19.97
C ASP A 74 11.92 -0.02 20.78
N GLN A 75 11.05 0.87 20.25
CA GLN A 75 10.58 2.11 20.87
C GLN A 75 11.72 3.08 21.20
N ASP A 76 12.73 3.15 20.33
CA ASP A 76 13.82 4.11 20.48
C ASP A 76 13.53 5.48 19.81
N GLY A 77 12.37 5.61 19.15
CA GLY A 77 11.89 6.84 18.50
C GLY A 77 12.33 7.01 17.06
N PHE A 78 13.05 6.05 16.49
CA PHE A 78 13.39 5.98 15.07
C PHE A 78 12.62 4.82 14.41
N ILE A 79 12.11 5.05 13.21
CA ILE A 79 11.41 3.98 12.48
C ILE A 79 12.39 3.00 11.87
N ASP A 80 12.12 1.72 12.10
CA ASP A 80 12.82 0.57 11.56
C ASP A 80 12.15 0.09 10.28
N LEU A 81 12.77 -0.85 9.56
CA LEU A 81 12.27 -1.34 8.28
C LEU A 81 12.12 -2.87 8.30
N TYR A 82 10.91 -3.36 8.02
CA TYR A 82 10.64 -4.76 7.74
C TYR A 82 10.38 -4.98 6.24
N VAL A 83 11.01 -6.01 5.64
CA VAL A 83 10.90 -6.29 4.20
C VAL A 83 10.56 -7.76 3.98
N CYS A 84 9.51 -8.02 3.20
CA CYS A 84 9.08 -9.34 2.80
C CYS A 84 9.85 -9.85 1.59
N SER A 85 10.07 -11.18 1.52
CA SER A 85 10.67 -11.88 0.39
C SER A 85 9.81 -13.06 -0.03
N GLY A 86 9.74 -13.30 -1.33
CA GLY A 86 9.38 -14.63 -1.81
C GLY A 86 10.52 -15.63 -1.55
N THR A 87 10.24 -16.90 -1.81
CA THR A 87 11.20 -17.99 -1.59
C THR A 87 11.04 -19.09 -2.64
N TRP A 88 12.00 -19.98 -2.71
CA TRP A 88 11.88 -21.17 -3.54
C TRP A 88 10.80 -22.11 -2.99
N LEU A 89 9.87 -22.55 -3.87
CA LEU A 89 8.77 -23.45 -3.53
C LEU A 89 8.86 -24.75 -4.33
N GLU A 90 8.77 -25.88 -3.62
CA GLU A 90 8.76 -27.20 -4.24
C GLU A 90 7.53 -27.40 -5.13
N GLY A 91 7.73 -27.86 -6.36
CA GLY A 91 6.66 -28.09 -7.34
C GLY A 91 6.22 -26.83 -8.10
N PHE A 92 6.71 -25.66 -7.73
CA PHE A 92 6.50 -24.38 -8.41
C PHE A 92 7.72 -23.95 -9.20
N CYS A 93 8.85 -23.87 -8.48
CA CYS A 93 10.10 -23.43 -9.05
C CYS A 93 10.69 -24.53 -9.94
N LYS A 94 11.19 -24.11 -11.10
CA LYS A 94 11.85 -25.00 -12.06
C LYS A 94 13.34 -25.11 -11.81
N GLU A 95 13.92 -24.12 -11.14
CA GLU A 95 15.32 -24.12 -10.74
C GLU A 95 15.56 -25.06 -9.54
N GLU A 96 16.79 -25.51 -9.39
CA GLU A 96 17.19 -26.32 -8.22
C GLU A 96 17.05 -25.51 -6.93
N LYS A 97 16.62 -26.19 -5.85
CA LYS A 97 16.50 -25.57 -4.53
C LYS A 97 17.85 -24.98 -4.10
N PRO A 98 17.90 -23.68 -3.77
CA PRO A 98 19.12 -23.06 -3.31
C PRO A 98 19.56 -23.62 -1.95
N GLU A 99 20.85 -23.57 -1.66
CA GLU A 99 21.43 -24.05 -0.38
C GLU A 99 20.89 -23.24 0.82
N LYS A 100 20.70 -21.92 0.63
CA LYS A 100 20.06 -21.02 1.59
C LYS A 100 18.79 -20.45 0.98
N LEU A 101 17.65 -20.69 1.64
CA LEU A 101 16.39 -20.07 1.23
C LEU A 101 16.41 -18.58 1.55
N PRO A 102 15.81 -17.74 0.68
CA PRO A 102 15.49 -16.36 1.02
C PRO A 102 14.60 -16.28 2.28
N GLU A 103 14.75 -15.22 3.03
CA GLU A 103 13.99 -14.93 4.25
C GLU A 103 13.59 -13.47 4.29
N ASN A 104 12.56 -13.11 5.07
CA ASN A 104 12.23 -11.74 5.35
C ASN A 104 13.31 -11.09 6.21
N HIS A 105 13.48 -9.77 6.11
CA HIS A 105 14.49 -9.05 6.87
C HIS A 105 13.87 -7.96 7.74
N LEU A 106 14.44 -7.81 8.96
CA LEU A 106 14.21 -6.66 9.84
C LEU A 106 15.52 -5.87 9.98
N TYR A 107 15.46 -4.61 9.60
CA TYR A 107 16.55 -3.66 9.73
C TYR A 107 16.25 -2.67 10.84
N ARG A 108 17.13 -2.62 11.85
CA ARG A 108 17.05 -1.63 12.91
C ARG A 108 17.66 -0.31 12.48
N ASN A 109 16.95 0.78 12.63
CA ASN A 109 17.49 2.13 12.53
C ASN A 109 18.34 2.44 13.77
N LYS A 110 19.57 2.92 13.58
CA LYS A 110 20.48 3.22 14.70
C LYS A 110 20.39 4.66 15.21
N GLY A 111 19.52 5.48 14.60
CA GLY A 111 19.41 6.89 14.92
C GLY A 111 20.61 7.74 14.47
N ASP A 112 21.52 7.18 13.69
CA ASP A 112 22.68 7.88 13.10
C ASP A 112 22.58 8.01 11.58
N GLY A 113 21.36 7.76 11.03
CA GLY A 113 21.08 7.75 9.61
C GLY A 113 21.47 6.45 8.91
N THR A 114 21.80 5.38 9.67
CA THR A 114 22.14 4.06 9.10
C THR A 114 21.35 2.94 9.76
N PHE A 115 21.23 1.81 9.05
CA PHE A 115 20.51 0.63 9.49
C PHE A 115 21.45 -0.54 9.82
N GLU A 116 20.99 -1.46 10.66
CA GLU A 116 21.64 -2.73 11.01
C GLU A 116 20.66 -3.89 10.76
N ASP A 117 21.08 -4.92 10.02
CA ASP A 117 20.31 -6.16 9.89
C ASP A 117 20.24 -6.91 11.22
N VAL A 118 19.08 -6.93 11.84
CA VAL A 118 18.80 -7.62 13.11
C VAL A 118 17.91 -8.86 12.93
N THR A 119 17.66 -9.28 11.72
CA THR A 119 16.75 -10.36 11.33
C THR A 119 16.90 -11.61 12.21
N LYS A 120 18.09 -12.16 12.30
CA LYS A 120 18.35 -13.37 13.10
C LYS A 120 18.27 -13.14 14.60
N LYS A 121 18.67 -11.96 15.05
CA LYS A 121 18.65 -11.60 16.46
C LYS A 121 17.21 -11.37 16.94
N SER A 122 16.39 -10.78 16.11
CA SER A 122 14.97 -10.50 16.41
C SER A 122 14.09 -11.75 16.37
N GLY A 123 14.44 -12.76 15.56
CA GLY A 123 13.63 -13.95 15.33
C GLY A 123 12.44 -13.73 14.39
N ALA A 124 12.36 -12.59 13.71
CA ALA A 124 11.31 -12.28 12.74
C ALA A 124 11.72 -12.66 11.30
N ASN A 125 12.36 -13.82 11.12
CA ASN A 125 12.96 -14.29 9.88
C ASN A 125 12.13 -15.39 9.21
N ASP A 126 10.94 -15.07 8.76
CA ASP A 126 10.13 -16.03 8.00
C ASP A 126 10.79 -16.42 6.68
N GLN A 127 10.61 -17.69 6.29
CA GLN A 127 11.08 -18.27 5.04
C GLN A 127 9.91 -18.80 4.18
N ALA A 128 8.67 -18.47 4.54
CA ALA A 128 7.51 -18.72 3.68
C ALA A 128 7.56 -17.82 2.42
N TYR A 129 6.68 -18.04 1.48
CA TYR A 129 6.51 -17.12 0.36
C TYR A 129 5.70 -15.92 0.83
N SER A 130 6.39 -14.92 1.35
CA SER A 130 5.73 -13.75 1.94
C SER A 130 5.27 -12.76 0.88
N MET A 131 4.03 -12.34 1.01
CA MET A 131 3.39 -11.37 0.14
C MET A 131 3.47 -9.97 0.72
N GLY A 132 2.89 -9.78 1.89
CA GLY A 132 2.74 -8.49 2.53
C GLY A 132 2.96 -8.50 4.03
N VAL A 133 2.99 -7.30 4.60
CA VAL A 133 3.13 -7.08 6.05
C VAL A 133 2.23 -5.95 6.50
N THR A 134 1.59 -6.12 7.66
CA THR A 134 0.91 -5.05 8.38
C THR A 134 1.32 -5.05 9.86
N VAL A 135 1.44 -3.87 10.44
CA VAL A 135 1.95 -3.62 11.78
C VAL A 135 0.83 -3.08 12.67
N GLY A 136 0.70 -3.61 13.87
CA GLY A 136 -0.27 -3.12 14.86
C GLY A 136 -0.05 -3.75 16.24
N ASP A 137 -0.36 -3.03 17.29
CA ASP A 137 -0.33 -3.53 18.67
C ASP A 137 -1.66 -4.26 18.96
N TYR A 138 -1.78 -5.53 18.48
CA TYR A 138 -3.03 -6.28 18.60
C TYR A 138 -3.39 -6.66 20.04
N ASN A 139 -2.40 -6.63 20.93
CA ASN A 139 -2.57 -7.06 22.33
C ASN A 139 -2.55 -5.89 23.33
N ASN A 140 -2.46 -4.65 22.86
CA ASN A 140 -2.42 -3.40 23.63
C ASN A 140 -1.28 -3.35 24.67
N ASP A 141 -0.14 -4.05 24.43
CA ASP A 141 1.00 -4.02 25.36
C ASP A 141 1.97 -2.84 25.11
N GLY A 142 1.70 -2.07 24.08
CA GLY A 142 2.44 -0.86 23.70
C GLY A 142 3.57 -1.10 22.72
N TYR A 143 3.79 -2.32 22.23
CA TYR A 143 4.80 -2.66 21.25
C TYR A 143 4.18 -3.15 19.95
N PRO A 144 4.64 -2.67 18.78
CA PRO A 144 4.07 -3.08 17.51
C PRO A 144 4.39 -4.55 17.20
N ASP A 145 3.35 -5.29 16.79
CA ASP A 145 3.40 -6.67 16.35
C ASP A 145 3.39 -6.75 14.82
N LEU A 146 3.77 -7.88 14.22
CA LEU A 146 3.84 -8.06 12.77
C LEU A 146 2.89 -9.17 12.32
N PHE A 147 1.99 -8.87 11.40
CA PHE A 147 1.26 -9.89 10.64
C PHE A 147 1.82 -9.96 9.22
N ILE A 148 2.23 -11.17 8.81
CA ILE A 148 2.80 -11.47 7.48
C ILE A 148 1.79 -12.31 6.72
N SER A 149 1.29 -11.79 5.61
CA SER A 149 0.47 -12.54 4.66
C SER A 149 1.36 -13.35 3.73
N ASN A 150 1.02 -14.63 3.53
CA ASN A 150 1.83 -15.57 2.78
C ASN A 150 1.01 -16.30 1.70
N TYR A 151 1.69 -16.79 0.70
CA TYR A 151 1.20 -17.94 -0.03
C TYR A 151 1.35 -19.17 0.85
N GLY A 152 0.22 -19.74 1.33
CA GLY A 152 0.16 -20.72 2.41
C GLY A 152 -0.09 -20.08 3.78
N ALA A 153 0.38 -20.70 4.85
CA ALA A 153 0.08 -20.23 6.20
C ALA A 153 0.66 -18.84 6.50
N ASN A 154 -0.20 -17.93 6.96
CA ASN A 154 0.19 -16.61 7.45
C ASN A 154 0.95 -16.71 8.78
N ILE A 155 1.61 -15.61 9.18
CA ILE A 155 2.37 -15.56 10.42
C ILE A 155 1.98 -14.30 11.23
N LEU A 156 1.73 -14.50 12.52
CA LEU A 156 1.64 -13.44 13.50
C LEU A 156 2.84 -13.53 14.46
N TYR A 157 3.67 -12.50 14.44
CA TYR A 157 4.78 -12.31 15.35
C TYR A 157 4.38 -11.34 16.46
N LYS A 158 4.36 -11.83 17.70
CA LYS A 158 4.24 -10.97 18.88
C LYS A 158 5.61 -10.37 19.23
N ASN A 159 5.67 -9.08 19.42
CA ASN A 159 6.83 -8.38 19.98
C ASN A 159 6.98 -8.70 21.47
N ASN A 160 8.18 -9.08 21.90
CA ASN A 160 8.47 -9.44 23.30
C ASN A 160 8.95 -8.25 24.14
N SER A 161 8.89 -7.03 23.64
CA SER A 161 9.38 -5.80 24.29
C SER A 161 10.87 -5.79 24.68
N ASN A 162 11.68 -6.63 24.04
CA ASN A 162 13.11 -6.79 24.32
C ASN A 162 13.96 -6.88 23.04
N GLY A 163 13.40 -6.41 21.91
CA GLY A 163 14.03 -6.46 20.60
C GLY A 163 13.92 -7.81 19.90
N THR A 164 13.04 -8.72 20.37
CA THR A 164 12.78 -10.02 19.74
C THR A 164 11.29 -10.25 19.53
N PHE A 165 10.97 -11.19 18.62
CA PHE A 165 9.61 -11.59 18.31
C PHE A 165 9.37 -13.07 18.62
N THR A 166 8.14 -13.43 18.90
CA THR A 166 7.67 -14.81 19.05
C THR A 166 6.56 -15.10 18.05
N ASN A 167 6.71 -16.15 17.26
CA ASN A 167 5.63 -16.62 16.39
C ASN A 167 4.48 -17.18 17.24
N VAL A 168 3.36 -16.48 17.27
CA VAL A 168 2.17 -16.85 18.04
C VAL A 168 1.00 -17.30 17.16
N THR A 169 1.19 -17.44 15.86
CA THR A 169 0.18 -17.71 14.84
C THR A 169 -0.77 -18.84 15.22
N LYS A 170 -0.23 -19.96 15.68
CA LYS A 170 -1.03 -21.13 16.09
C LYS A 170 -1.93 -20.83 17.30
N HIS A 171 -1.41 -20.07 18.27
CA HIS A 171 -2.16 -19.65 19.46
C HIS A 171 -3.25 -18.66 19.07
N ALA A 172 -2.90 -17.67 18.26
CA ALA A 172 -3.80 -16.64 17.78
C ALA A 172 -4.88 -17.16 16.79
N LYS A 173 -4.66 -18.31 16.14
CA LYS A 173 -5.57 -18.95 15.16
C LYS A 173 -5.78 -18.13 13.88
N VAL A 174 -4.76 -17.41 13.44
CA VAL A 174 -4.80 -16.55 12.23
C VAL A 174 -3.95 -17.08 11.08
N ALA A 175 -3.58 -18.35 11.12
CA ALA A 175 -2.74 -18.96 10.10
C ALA A 175 -3.39 -18.96 8.70
N GLY A 176 -4.73 -18.88 8.61
CA GLY A 176 -5.42 -19.30 7.40
C GLY A 176 -5.17 -20.79 7.14
N GLY A 177 -4.94 -21.18 5.91
CA GLY A 177 -4.66 -22.56 5.51
C GLY A 177 -3.68 -22.63 4.35
N ASN A 178 -4.20 -22.94 3.16
CA ASN A 178 -3.42 -22.97 1.90
C ASN A 178 -3.79 -21.79 1.00
N GLU A 179 -4.30 -20.73 1.57
CA GLU A 179 -4.71 -19.54 0.84
C GLU A 179 -3.49 -18.81 0.27
N CYS A 180 -3.73 -18.02 -0.76
CA CYS A 180 -2.83 -17.00 -1.24
C CYS A 180 -3.24 -15.67 -0.60
N SER A 181 -2.89 -15.48 0.67
CA SER A 181 -3.15 -14.23 1.36
C SER A 181 -2.21 -13.15 0.86
N VAL A 182 -2.75 -12.00 0.48
CA VAL A 182 -2.00 -10.92 -0.16
C VAL A 182 -2.04 -9.68 0.71
N GLY A 183 -3.12 -8.91 0.67
CA GLY A 183 -3.28 -7.73 1.51
C GLY A 183 -3.84 -8.08 2.90
N ALA A 184 -3.41 -7.33 3.92
CA ALA A 184 -4.02 -7.43 5.24
C ALA A 184 -4.05 -6.06 5.92
N VAL A 185 -5.04 -5.81 6.78
CA VAL A 185 -5.20 -4.54 7.48
C VAL A 185 -5.70 -4.75 8.91
N TRP A 186 -5.08 -4.05 9.85
CA TRP A 186 -5.58 -3.93 11.23
C TRP A 186 -6.64 -2.84 11.30
N LEU A 187 -7.74 -3.13 11.99
CA LEU A 187 -8.84 -2.19 12.25
C LEU A 187 -9.54 -2.58 13.54
N ASP A 188 -10.22 -1.66 14.16
CA ASP A 188 -11.11 -1.90 15.31
C ASP A 188 -12.55 -1.69 14.80
N TYR A 189 -13.16 -2.77 14.21
CA TYR A 189 -14.41 -2.60 13.47
C TYR A 189 -15.64 -2.41 14.39
N ASP A 190 -15.57 -2.82 15.64
CA ASP A 190 -16.69 -2.72 16.60
C ASP A 190 -16.41 -1.74 17.75
N ASN A 191 -15.27 -1.04 17.70
CA ASN A 191 -14.83 -0.04 18.67
C ASN A 191 -14.71 -0.61 20.09
N ASP A 192 -14.31 -1.89 20.23
CA ASP A 192 -14.10 -2.52 21.54
C ASP A 192 -12.72 -2.22 22.15
N GLY A 193 -11.85 -1.58 21.38
CA GLY A 193 -10.51 -1.15 21.79
C GLY A 193 -9.41 -2.18 21.50
N PHE A 194 -9.71 -3.29 20.84
CA PHE A 194 -8.73 -4.23 20.31
C PHE A 194 -8.68 -4.18 18.79
N LEU A 195 -7.49 -4.39 18.23
CA LEU A 195 -7.35 -4.44 16.78
C LEU A 195 -7.80 -5.80 16.25
N ASP A 196 -8.78 -5.79 15.36
CA ASP A 196 -9.21 -6.89 14.53
C ASP A 196 -8.35 -6.97 13.26
N LEU A 197 -8.48 -8.05 12.49
CA LEU A 197 -7.66 -8.28 11.31
C LEU A 197 -8.52 -8.68 10.12
N TYR A 198 -8.44 -7.91 9.03
CA TYR A 198 -8.98 -8.33 7.74
C TYR A 198 -7.84 -8.81 6.84
N VAL A 199 -8.03 -9.97 6.20
CA VAL A 199 -7.06 -10.60 5.30
C VAL A 199 -7.70 -10.81 3.93
N GLY A 200 -7.15 -10.14 2.93
CA GLY A 200 -7.52 -10.31 1.54
C GLY A 200 -6.80 -11.51 0.92
N ASN A 201 -7.56 -12.37 0.24
CA ASN A 201 -7.06 -13.54 -0.44
C ASN A 201 -7.20 -13.41 -1.96
N TYR A 202 -6.25 -13.99 -2.71
CA TYR A 202 -6.16 -13.78 -4.14
C TYR A 202 -6.86 -14.90 -4.93
N LEU A 203 -6.20 -16.02 -5.12
CA LEU A 203 -6.71 -17.09 -5.99
C LEU A 203 -6.19 -18.48 -5.62
N ASN A 204 -6.93 -19.51 -6.03
CA ASN A 204 -6.54 -20.91 -5.94
C ASN A 204 -5.57 -21.26 -7.06
N PHE A 205 -4.26 -21.03 -6.82
CA PHE A 205 -3.24 -21.31 -7.80
C PHE A 205 -3.05 -22.83 -8.02
N ASP A 206 -3.14 -23.25 -9.29
CA ASP A 206 -2.81 -24.63 -9.72
C ASP A 206 -1.55 -24.62 -10.60
N PRO A 207 -0.39 -25.09 -10.10
CA PRO A 207 0.85 -25.14 -10.87
C PRO A 207 0.77 -26.08 -12.08
N ASN A 208 -0.22 -26.98 -12.10
CA ASN A 208 -0.44 -27.93 -13.20
C ASN A 208 -1.46 -27.45 -14.23
N TYR A 209 -2.01 -26.24 -14.07
CA TYR A 209 -2.97 -25.67 -15.00
C TYR A 209 -2.40 -25.61 -16.41
N LYS A 210 -3.01 -26.36 -17.33
CA LYS A 210 -2.56 -26.46 -18.73
C LYS A 210 -3.21 -25.36 -19.55
N TYR A 211 -2.41 -24.45 -19.98
CA TYR A 211 -2.81 -23.33 -20.79
C TYR A 211 -2.38 -23.52 -22.24
N PHE A 212 -3.32 -23.47 -23.17
CA PHE A 212 -3.06 -23.74 -24.58
C PHE A 212 -2.61 -22.51 -25.38
N TYR A 213 -2.79 -21.32 -24.84
CA TYR A 213 -2.50 -20.07 -25.51
C TYR A 213 -2.09 -18.98 -24.49
N ALA A 214 -0.80 -18.82 -24.31
CA ALA A 214 -0.22 -17.74 -23.52
C ALA A 214 0.83 -16.99 -24.34
N PRO A 215 0.43 -16.03 -25.19
CA PRO A 215 1.42 -15.25 -25.93
C PRO A 215 2.37 -14.46 -25.01
N ASP A 216 1.95 -14.22 -23.76
CA ASP A 216 2.62 -13.35 -22.80
C ASP A 216 3.17 -14.09 -21.56
N GLY A 217 3.46 -15.39 -21.66
CA GLY A 217 4.14 -16.13 -20.62
C GLY A 217 3.25 -17.08 -19.81
N PHE A 218 2.56 -16.65 -18.76
CA PHE A 218 1.76 -17.50 -17.89
C PHE A 218 0.28 -17.07 -17.82
N PRO A 219 -0.64 -17.95 -17.35
CA PRO A 219 -2.06 -17.64 -17.24
C PRO A 219 -2.34 -16.46 -16.31
N GLY A 220 -3.29 -15.60 -16.69
CA GLY A 220 -3.77 -14.50 -15.85
C GLY A 220 -4.74 -14.96 -14.76
N PRO A 221 -5.15 -14.04 -13.85
CA PRO A 221 -5.93 -14.38 -12.65
C PRO A 221 -7.28 -15.04 -12.96
N LEU A 222 -7.92 -14.69 -14.07
CA LEU A 222 -9.20 -15.29 -14.47
C LEU A 222 -9.09 -16.77 -14.88
N SER A 223 -7.90 -17.33 -14.93
CA SER A 223 -7.68 -18.76 -15.15
C SER A 223 -7.84 -19.59 -13.88
N TYR A 224 -7.97 -18.95 -12.74
CA TYR A 224 -8.03 -19.57 -11.42
C TYR A 224 -9.26 -19.10 -10.66
N ASP A 225 -9.82 -19.96 -9.80
CA ASP A 225 -10.90 -19.58 -8.91
C ASP A 225 -10.41 -18.58 -7.87
N ALA A 226 -11.24 -17.61 -7.54
CA ALA A 226 -10.98 -16.65 -6.45
C ALA A 226 -10.99 -17.35 -5.09
N GLN A 227 -10.28 -16.76 -4.13
CA GLN A 227 -10.32 -17.18 -2.72
C GLN A 227 -11.01 -16.10 -1.88
N PRO A 228 -12.00 -16.45 -1.04
CA PRO A 228 -12.71 -15.47 -0.22
C PRO A 228 -11.81 -14.88 0.85
N ASP A 229 -12.02 -13.60 1.12
CA ASP A 229 -11.36 -12.85 2.19
C ASP A 229 -11.85 -13.29 3.57
N VAL A 230 -11.09 -12.96 4.61
CA VAL A 230 -11.38 -13.34 6.00
C VAL A 230 -11.31 -12.14 6.94
N LEU A 231 -12.36 -11.95 7.75
CA LEU A 231 -12.35 -11.03 8.89
C LEU A 231 -12.21 -11.81 10.19
N TYR A 232 -11.16 -11.53 10.95
CA TYR A 232 -10.88 -12.07 12.26
C TYR A 232 -11.20 -11.04 13.35
N HIS A 233 -12.07 -11.42 14.28
CA HIS A 233 -12.34 -10.63 15.51
C HIS A 233 -11.33 -11.00 16.59
N ASN A 234 -10.77 -10.00 17.25
CA ASN A 234 -9.83 -10.15 18.36
C ASN A 234 -10.59 -10.36 19.69
N ASN A 235 -10.40 -11.50 20.34
CA ASN A 235 -11.08 -11.81 21.60
C ASN A 235 -10.48 -11.10 22.83
N GLY A 236 -9.43 -10.28 22.67
CA GLY A 236 -8.73 -9.58 23.77
C GLY A 236 -7.89 -10.50 24.66
N ASP A 237 -7.78 -11.79 24.34
CA ASP A 237 -7.01 -12.79 25.09
C ASP A 237 -5.80 -13.33 24.31
N GLY A 238 -5.48 -12.70 23.17
CA GLY A 238 -4.42 -13.08 22.25
C GLY A 238 -4.87 -14.12 21.22
N THR A 239 -6.17 -14.43 21.13
CA THR A 239 -6.76 -15.30 20.12
C THR A 239 -7.77 -14.53 19.26
N PHE A 240 -8.03 -15.05 18.07
CA PHE A 240 -8.97 -14.48 17.11
C PHE A 240 -10.04 -15.50 16.72
N GLU A 241 -11.19 -15.00 16.29
CA GLU A 241 -12.32 -15.78 15.74
C GLU A 241 -12.61 -15.32 14.30
N ASP A 242 -12.75 -16.26 13.36
CA ASP A 242 -13.26 -15.96 12.02
C ASP A 242 -14.75 -15.59 12.11
N VAL A 243 -15.05 -14.33 11.87
CA VAL A 243 -16.40 -13.77 11.93
C VAL A 243 -16.94 -13.38 10.55
N THR A 244 -16.24 -13.68 9.48
CA THR A 244 -16.53 -13.28 8.09
C THR A 244 -18.00 -13.44 7.73
N LYS A 245 -18.52 -14.65 7.85
CA LYS A 245 -19.93 -14.95 7.54
C LYS A 245 -20.91 -14.30 8.52
N LYS A 246 -20.56 -14.25 9.80
CA LYS A 246 -21.38 -13.64 10.86
C LYS A 246 -21.55 -12.15 10.62
N MET A 247 -20.51 -11.49 10.13
CA MET A 247 -20.49 -10.05 9.82
C MET A 247 -21.03 -9.71 8.44
N GLY A 248 -21.51 -10.71 7.68
CA GLY A 248 -22.16 -10.48 6.38
C GLY A 248 -21.21 -10.20 5.23
N ILE A 249 -19.92 -10.42 5.39
CA ILE A 249 -18.94 -10.34 4.30
C ILE A 249 -19.13 -11.57 3.40
N VAL A 250 -19.57 -11.33 2.18
CA VAL A 250 -19.84 -12.35 1.16
C VAL A 250 -19.01 -12.04 -0.08
N ASP A 251 -17.75 -12.40 0.01
CA ASP A 251 -16.84 -12.33 -1.13
C ASP A 251 -17.01 -13.58 -2.02
N ILE A 252 -17.55 -13.38 -3.23
CA ILE A 252 -17.89 -14.48 -4.15
C ILE A 252 -16.82 -14.66 -5.23
N ASP A 253 -16.24 -13.57 -5.72
CA ASP A 253 -15.31 -13.56 -6.88
C ASP A 253 -14.24 -12.46 -6.74
N GLY A 254 -13.98 -12.03 -5.52
CA GLY A 254 -12.89 -11.12 -5.21
C GLY A 254 -11.53 -11.78 -5.44
N ARG A 255 -10.61 -11.04 -5.97
CA ARG A 255 -9.19 -11.41 -6.09
C ARG A 255 -8.39 -10.29 -5.49
N ALA A 256 -8.40 -10.23 -4.15
CA ALA A 256 -7.79 -9.15 -3.42
C ALA A 256 -6.30 -9.02 -3.74
N MET A 257 -5.85 -7.79 -3.95
CA MET A 257 -4.45 -7.40 -4.07
C MET A 257 -4.10 -6.37 -3.00
N GLY A 258 -4.86 -5.29 -2.90
CA GLY A 258 -4.72 -4.29 -1.85
C GLY A 258 -5.94 -4.22 -0.95
N VAL A 259 -5.71 -4.02 0.34
CA VAL A 259 -6.77 -3.84 1.33
C VAL A 259 -6.45 -2.60 2.17
N GLY A 260 -7.46 -1.76 2.39
CA GLY A 260 -7.32 -0.60 3.25
C GLY A 260 -8.57 -0.40 4.11
N ALA A 261 -8.41 0.25 5.26
CA ALA A 261 -9.50 0.51 6.19
C ALA A 261 -9.57 1.99 6.56
N VAL A 262 -10.77 2.58 6.46
CA VAL A 262 -11.03 3.99 6.70
C VAL A 262 -12.51 4.21 7.02
N ASP A 263 -12.84 5.15 7.89
CA ASP A 263 -14.21 5.66 8.09
C ASP A 263 -14.48 6.72 7.01
N TYR A 264 -15.03 6.29 5.85
CA TYR A 264 -15.18 7.17 4.68
C TYR A 264 -16.38 8.12 4.79
N ASP A 265 -17.37 7.81 5.61
CA ASP A 265 -18.60 8.61 5.75
C ASP A 265 -18.74 9.33 7.11
N ASP A 266 -17.69 9.25 7.96
CA ASP A 266 -17.56 9.90 9.28
C ASP A 266 -18.65 9.46 10.29
N ASP A 267 -19.14 8.22 10.16
CA ASP A 267 -20.12 7.66 11.09
C ASP A 267 -19.48 7.17 12.40
N GLY A 268 -18.14 7.03 12.44
CA GLY A 268 -17.34 6.64 13.58
C GLY A 268 -16.99 5.15 13.63
N PHE A 269 -17.30 4.40 12.56
CA PHE A 269 -16.91 3.01 12.39
C PHE A 269 -16.05 2.85 11.15
N VAL A 270 -15.00 2.07 11.25
CA VAL A 270 -14.05 1.89 10.14
C VAL A 270 -14.63 0.93 9.12
N ASP A 271 -14.64 1.35 7.84
CA ASP A 271 -15.04 0.58 6.67
C ASP A 271 -13.82 -0.09 6.01
N ILE A 272 -14.05 -1.00 5.06
CA ILE A 272 -12.97 -1.73 4.40
C ILE A 272 -13.11 -1.57 2.87
N TYR A 273 -12.03 -1.15 2.21
CA TYR A 273 -11.93 -1.16 0.76
C TYR A 273 -11.02 -2.29 0.30
N VAL A 274 -11.46 -3.08 -0.68
CA VAL A 274 -10.70 -4.17 -1.29
C VAL A 274 -10.48 -3.86 -2.76
N ALA A 275 -9.23 -3.68 -3.12
CA ALA A 275 -8.77 -3.51 -4.50
C ALA A 275 -8.57 -4.89 -5.13
N ASN A 276 -9.42 -5.25 -6.09
CA ASN A 276 -9.47 -6.57 -6.70
C ASN A 276 -8.86 -6.59 -8.11
N ASP A 277 -8.14 -7.67 -8.43
CA ASP A 277 -7.56 -7.92 -9.75
C ASP A 277 -8.59 -8.61 -10.66
N HIS A 278 -8.92 -7.97 -11.78
CA HIS A 278 -9.88 -8.44 -12.79
C HIS A 278 -11.31 -8.74 -12.27
N SER A 279 -11.67 -8.19 -11.11
CA SER A 279 -13.02 -8.24 -10.57
C SER A 279 -13.50 -6.86 -10.09
N MET A 280 -14.72 -6.77 -9.58
CA MET A 280 -15.18 -5.51 -8.98
C MET A 280 -14.46 -5.29 -7.65
N ASN A 281 -14.12 -4.03 -7.35
CA ASN A 281 -13.64 -3.65 -6.04
C ASN A 281 -14.79 -3.66 -5.03
N TYR A 282 -14.51 -4.03 -3.78
CA TYR A 282 -15.50 -3.96 -2.70
C TYR A 282 -15.28 -2.73 -1.84
N LEU A 283 -16.37 -2.12 -1.40
CA LEU A 283 -16.40 -1.15 -0.31
C LEU A 283 -17.36 -1.70 0.76
N TRP A 284 -16.82 -2.38 1.74
CA TRP A 284 -17.57 -2.93 2.85
C TRP A 284 -17.89 -1.83 3.86
N HIS A 285 -19.11 -1.28 3.79
CA HIS A 285 -19.61 -0.31 4.76
C HIS A 285 -19.95 -1.00 6.08
N ASN A 286 -19.43 -0.48 7.17
CA ASN A 286 -19.61 -1.01 8.51
C ASN A 286 -20.94 -0.50 9.14
N ASN A 287 -21.86 -1.38 9.41
CA ASN A 287 -23.18 -1.05 9.98
C ASN A 287 -23.12 -0.88 11.52
N GLY A 288 -22.20 -0.07 12.02
CA GLY A 288 -22.06 0.22 13.43
C GLY A 288 -21.55 -0.97 14.26
N GLY A 289 -20.55 -1.70 13.76
CA GLY A 289 -19.95 -2.86 14.43
C GLY A 289 -20.80 -4.13 14.38
N LYS A 290 -21.92 -4.16 13.62
CA LYS A 290 -22.88 -5.27 13.65
C LYS A 290 -22.90 -6.09 12.35
N GLY A 291 -22.12 -5.72 11.39
CA GLY A 291 -22.00 -6.36 10.10
C GLY A 291 -21.61 -5.39 9.00
N PHE A 292 -21.33 -5.91 7.82
CA PHE A 292 -20.90 -5.14 6.66
C PHE A 292 -21.88 -5.27 5.50
N THR A 293 -21.97 -4.22 4.67
CA THR A 293 -22.74 -4.18 3.42
C THR A 293 -21.84 -3.71 2.31
N ASP A 294 -21.81 -4.44 1.17
CA ASP A 294 -21.04 -3.95 0.02
C ASP A 294 -21.69 -2.71 -0.60
N MET A 295 -20.96 -1.62 -0.55
CA MET A 295 -21.30 -0.33 -1.15
C MET A 295 -20.48 -0.02 -2.41
N GLY A 296 -19.61 -0.91 -2.87
CA GLY A 296 -18.74 -0.64 -4.04
C GLY A 296 -19.52 -0.19 -5.27
N THR A 297 -20.55 -0.94 -5.68
CA THR A 297 -21.41 -0.53 -6.81
C THR A 297 -22.28 0.68 -6.49
N PRO A 298 -23.00 0.75 -5.36
CA PRO A 298 -23.80 1.93 -5.02
C PRO A 298 -23.00 3.23 -4.89
N SER A 299 -21.79 3.15 -4.37
CA SER A 299 -20.90 4.32 -4.18
C SER A 299 -20.25 4.81 -5.47
N GLY A 300 -20.17 3.96 -6.51
CA GLY A 300 -19.48 4.24 -7.76
C GLY A 300 -17.99 3.85 -7.77
N THR A 301 -17.51 3.07 -6.78
CA THR A 301 -16.07 2.73 -6.66
C THR A 301 -15.71 1.31 -7.11
N ALA A 302 -16.72 0.47 -7.47
CA ALA A 302 -16.50 -0.92 -7.86
C ALA A 302 -15.85 -1.12 -9.23
N PHE A 303 -16.13 -0.22 -10.18
CA PHE A 303 -15.78 -0.37 -11.60
C PHE A 303 -15.11 0.90 -12.14
N GLY A 304 -14.44 0.76 -13.30
CA GLY A 304 -13.97 1.90 -14.06
C GLY A 304 -15.11 2.72 -14.71
N GLN A 305 -14.76 3.85 -15.31
CA GLN A 305 -15.74 4.81 -15.88
C GLN A 305 -16.69 4.21 -16.92
N SER A 306 -16.26 3.18 -17.66
CA SER A 306 -17.07 2.51 -18.68
C SER A 306 -17.76 1.24 -18.15
N GLY A 307 -17.69 0.99 -16.84
CA GLY A 307 -18.21 -0.22 -16.20
C GLY A 307 -17.35 -1.47 -16.39
N GLU A 308 -16.08 -1.29 -16.77
CA GLU A 308 -15.11 -2.37 -16.87
C GLU A 308 -14.60 -2.79 -15.47
N SER A 309 -14.29 -4.10 -15.32
CA SER A 309 -13.61 -4.60 -14.13
C SER A 309 -12.24 -3.93 -13.98
N ALA A 310 -11.89 -3.63 -12.75
CA ALA A 310 -10.60 -3.08 -12.38
C ALA A 310 -9.49 -4.16 -12.45
N ILE A 311 -8.25 -3.73 -12.62
CA ILE A 311 -7.04 -4.52 -12.40
C ILE A 311 -6.30 -3.80 -11.27
N SER A 312 -6.98 -3.73 -10.13
CA SER A 312 -6.56 -2.91 -9.01
C SER A 312 -5.50 -3.63 -8.18
N MET A 313 -4.44 -2.90 -7.78
CA MET A 313 -3.31 -3.44 -7.04
C MET A 313 -3.23 -2.90 -5.60
N ALA A 314 -3.36 -1.59 -5.44
CA ALA A 314 -3.26 -0.94 -4.13
C ALA A 314 -4.39 0.07 -3.94
N VAL A 315 -4.62 0.42 -2.68
CA VAL A 315 -5.52 1.51 -2.28
C VAL A 315 -4.84 2.37 -1.22
N ASP A 316 -5.06 3.68 -1.31
CA ASP A 316 -4.74 4.63 -0.24
C ASP A 316 -5.80 5.73 -0.16
N PHE A 317 -5.82 6.45 0.95
CA PHE A 317 -6.88 7.38 1.33
C PHE A 317 -6.30 8.72 1.81
N ALA A 318 -6.84 9.81 1.33
CA ALA A 318 -6.53 11.16 1.82
C ALA A 318 -7.64 12.14 1.42
N ASP A 319 -7.67 13.29 2.06
CA ASP A 319 -8.43 14.47 1.64
C ASP A 319 -7.54 15.25 0.65
N PHE A 320 -7.58 14.89 -0.66
CA PHE A 320 -6.64 15.47 -1.64
C PHE A 320 -7.07 16.85 -2.14
N ASN A 321 -8.31 17.25 -1.91
CA ASN A 321 -8.86 18.52 -2.39
C ASN A 321 -9.13 19.53 -1.26
N GLY A 322 -8.88 19.16 0.01
CA GLY A 322 -9.01 20.02 1.18
C GLY A 322 -10.46 20.30 1.61
N ASP A 323 -11.43 19.46 1.20
CA ASP A 323 -12.84 19.63 1.53
C ASP A 323 -13.25 19.00 2.87
N GLY A 324 -12.33 18.24 3.48
CA GLY A 324 -12.50 17.58 4.77
C GLY A 324 -13.11 16.18 4.68
N LEU A 325 -13.37 15.66 3.49
CA LEU A 325 -13.81 14.28 3.25
C LEU A 325 -12.61 13.42 2.84
N ILE A 326 -12.69 12.13 3.11
CA ILE A 326 -11.61 11.20 2.74
C ILE A 326 -11.90 10.63 1.37
N ASP A 327 -10.98 10.82 0.45
CA ASP A 327 -11.00 10.36 -0.92
C ASP A 327 -10.22 9.03 -1.06
N ILE A 328 -10.34 8.38 -2.24
CA ILE A 328 -9.74 7.08 -2.51
C ILE A 328 -8.85 7.16 -3.75
N PHE A 329 -7.62 6.68 -3.64
CA PHE A 329 -6.75 6.43 -4.78
C PHE A 329 -6.47 4.94 -4.94
N VAL A 330 -6.64 4.42 -6.15
CA VAL A 330 -6.43 3.01 -6.48
C VAL A 330 -5.45 2.90 -7.65
N SER A 331 -4.33 2.22 -7.44
CA SER A 331 -3.40 1.90 -8.54
C SER A 331 -3.93 0.76 -9.41
N ASP A 332 -3.59 0.79 -10.69
CA ASP A 332 -4.16 -0.12 -11.70
C ASP A 332 -3.14 -0.38 -12.82
N ASP A 333 -3.35 -1.40 -13.64
CA ASP A 333 -2.48 -1.74 -14.78
C ASP A 333 -2.67 -0.83 -16.00
N LYS A 334 -3.74 -0.03 -16.03
CA LYS A 334 -4.08 0.86 -17.17
C LYS A 334 -4.01 2.32 -16.78
N TYR A 335 -4.99 2.79 -16.03
CA TYR A 335 -5.01 4.12 -15.46
C TYR A 335 -5.44 4.02 -14.01
N CYS A 336 -4.75 4.73 -13.14
CA CYS A 336 -5.11 4.77 -11.74
C CYS A 336 -6.44 5.49 -11.54
N ARG A 337 -7.17 5.12 -10.49
CA ARG A 337 -8.45 5.73 -10.17
C ARG A 337 -8.29 6.66 -8.98
N LEU A 338 -8.79 7.87 -9.16
CA LEU A 338 -8.93 8.85 -8.10
C LEU A 338 -10.41 9.13 -7.90
N TYR A 339 -10.94 8.75 -6.76
CA TYR A 339 -12.34 8.93 -6.40
C TYR A 339 -12.48 10.04 -5.37
N GLU A 340 -13.12 11.15 -5.76
CA GLU A 340 -13.51 12.23 -4.85
C GLU A 340 -14.77 11.85 -4.09
N ASN A 341 -14.73 11.93 -2.77
CA ASN A 341 -15.87 11.72 -1.90
C ASN A 341 -16.84 12.91 -1.96
N LEU A 342 -18.08 12.68 -2.37
CA LEU A 342 -19.12 13.72 -2.46
C LEU A 342 -20.04 13.74 -1.24
N ALA A 343 -19.64 13.09 -0.13
CA ALA A 343 -20.47 12.78 1.02
C ALA A 343 -21.60 11.76 0.72
N ASN A 344 -22.32 11.36 1.77
CA ASN A 344 -23.45 10.41 1.69
C ASN A 344 -23.11 9.08 0.98
N GLY A 345 -21.87 8.64 1.05
CA GLY A 345 -21.42 7.36 0.48
C GLY A 345 -21.33 7.33 -1.05
N ILE A 346 -21.24 8.48 -1.70
CA ILE A 346 -21.13 8.60 -3.17
C ILE A 346 -19.77 9.19 -3.52
N PHE A 347 -19.12 8.60 -4.53
CA PHE A 347 -17.84 9.08 -5.06
C PHE A 347 -17.94 9.47 -6.53
N ALA A 348 -17.12 10.42 -6.94
CA ALA A 348 -16.94 10.80 -8.33
C ALA A 348 -15.56 10.43 -8.84
N ASP A 349 -15.48 9.72 -9.97
CA ASP A 349 -14.20 9.44 -10.62
C ASP A 349 -13.57 10.73 -11.18
N LYS A 350 -12.44 11.11 -10.60
CA LYS A 350 -11.64 12.27 -10.97
C LYS A 350 -10.34 11.92 -11.71
N SER A 351 -10.12 10.66 -12.05
CA SER A 351 -8.87 10.18 -12.65
C SER A 351 -8.45 11.01 -13.88
N TYR A 352 -9.35 11.21 -14.83
CA TYR A 352 -9.09 12.08 -16.00
C TYR A 352 -9.15 13.58 -15.68
N PRO A 353 -10.17 14.08 -14.95
CA PRO A 353 -10.21 15.49 -14.60
C PRO A 353 -9.02 15.98 -13.79
N SER A 354 -8.44 15.14 -12.93
CA SER A 354 -7.26 15.50 -12.12
C SER A 354 -5.94 15.57 -12.91
N GLY A 355 -5.89 14.97 -14.10
CA GLY A 355 -4.68 14.88 -14.91
C GLY A 355 -3.84 13.60 -14.69
N ILE A 356 -4.18 12.75 -13.72
CA ILE A 356 -3.41 11.56 -13.36
C ILE A 356 -3.55 10.44 -14.40
N ALA A 357 -4.75 10.19 -14.94
CA ALA A 357 -5.03 9.00 -15.73
C ALA A 357 -4.10 8.78 -16.92
N MET A 358 -3.77 9.82 -17.66
CA MET A 358 -2.96 9.71 -18.86
C MET A 358 -1.49 9.39 -18.58
N PRO A 359 -0.78 10.10 -17.69
CA PRO A 359 0.59 9.74 -17.36
C PRO A 359 0.68 8.43 -16.57
N ALA A 360 -0.19 8.19 -15.59
CA ALA A 360 -0.20 6.96 -14.81
C ALA A 360 -0.45 5.72 -15.67
N GLY A 361 -1.32 5.83 -16.69
CA GLY A 361 -1.66 4.74 -17.60
C GLY A 361 -0.58 4.33 -18.59
N GLN A 362 0.60 4.93 -18.54
CA GLN A 362 1.76 4.52 -19.35
C GLN A 362 2.47 3.31 -18.76
N TYR A 363 2.28 3.03 -17.48
CA TYR A 363 2.97 2.00 -16.71
C TYR A 363 1.98 1.19 -15.87
N VAL A 364 2.38 -0.05 -15.55
CA VAL A 364 1.63 -0.90 -14.62
C VAL A 364 1.91 -0.42 -13.19
N GLY A 365 0.89 0.11 -12.52
CA GLY A 365 1.00 0.59 -11.14
C GLY A 365 0.85 -0.53 -10.12
N TRP A 366 1.71 -0.52 -9.10
CA TRP A 366 1.64 -1.43 -7.96
C TRP A 366 1.36 -0.66 -6.68
N SER A 367 2.37 -0.29 -5.90
CA SER A 367 2.12 0.55 -4.72
C SER A 367 1.76 1.98 -5.14
N SER A 368 0.92 2.59 -4.34
CA SER A 368 0.63 4.01 -4.41
C SER A 368 0.35 4.54 -3.02
N SER A 369 0.92 5.69 -2.70
CA SER A 369 0.72 6.33 -1.41
C SER A 369 0.50 7.82 -1.58
N PHE A 370 -0.44 8.36 -0.82
CA PHE A 370 -0.53 9.79 -0.59
C PHE A 370 0.56 10.21 0.39
N ILE A 371 1.39 11.14 -0.02
CA ILE A 371 2.48 11.74 0.76
C ILE A 371 2.52 13.24 0.51
N ASP A 372 2.90 14.03 1.48
CA ASP A 372 3.25 15.45 1.30
C ASP A 372 4.78 15.53 1.27
N TYR A 373 5.38 15.35 0.06
CA TYR A 373 6.83 15.17 -0.06
C TYR A 373 7.62 16.47 0.08
N ASP A 374 6.98 17.63 -0.10
CA ASP A 374 7.63 18.94 -0.02
C ASP A 374 7.13 19.81 1.14
N ASN A 375 6.28 19.23 2.01
CA ASN A 375 5.71 19.86 3.19
C ASN A 375 4.93 21.16 2.91
N ASP A 376 4.28 21.26 1.76
CA ASP A 376 3.48 22.43 1.41
C ASP A 376 2.06 22.40 1.99
N GLY A 377 1.62 21.24 2.49
CA GLY A 377 0.35 21.01 3.15
C GLY A 377 -0.72 20.41 2.24
N ASP A 378 -0.40 20.14 0.99
CA ASP A 378 -1.25 19.40 0.05
C ASP A 378 -0.67 17.98 -0.15
N VAL A 379 -1.52 16.96 -0.24
CA VAL A 379 -1.04 15.59 -0.40
C VAL A 379 -0.77 15.28 -1.87
N ASP A 380 0.41 14.74 -2.14
CA ASP A 380 0.92 14.28 -3.43
C ASP A 380 0.73 12.76 -3.57
N ILE A 381 1.06 12.20 -4.73
CA ILE A 381 0.95 10.76 -4.96
C ILE A 381 2.28 10.21 -5.47
N TYR A 382 2.84 9.24 -4.74
CA TYR A 382 3.91 8.38 -5.23
C TYR A 382 3.33 7.07 -5.78
N LYS A 383 3.87 6.56 -6.89
CA LYS A 383 3.43 5.32 -7.52
C LYS A 383 4.63 4.50 -7.98
N THR A 384 4.72 3.24 -7.50
CA THR A 384 5.69 2.28 -8.01
C THR A 384 5.19 1.60 -9.27
N ASN A 385 6.09 1.27 -10.20
CA ASN A 385 5.77 0.66 -11.48
C ASN A 385 6.64 -0.57 -11.80
N GLY A 386 6.08 -1.51 -12.54
CA GLY A 386 6.80 -2.70 -13.00
C GLY A 386 5.89 -3.63 -13.81
N ALA A 387 6.43 -4.32 -14.81
CA ALA A 387 5.63 -5.19 -15.66
C ALA A 387 4.99 -6.35 -14.89
N LEU A 388 3.80 -6.81 -15.35
CA LEU A 388 3.03 -7.88 -14.71
C LEU A 388 3.63 -9.28 -14.91
N LYS A 389 4.06 -9.58 -16.13
CA LYS A 389 4.42 -10.96 -16.54
C LYS A 389 5.88 -11.15 -16.91
N HIS A 390 6.67 -10.12 -16.75
CA HIS A 390 8.09 -10.12 -17.09
C HIS A 390 8.83 -9.22 -16.11
N LEU A 391 10.10 -9.51 -15.85
CA LEU A 391 10.99 -8.64 -15.09
C LEU A 391 11.46 -7.45 -15.96
N TYR A 392 10.52 -6.79 -16.64
CA TYR A 392 10.79 -5.56 -17.39
C TYR A 392 10.55 -4.36 -16.47
N GLY A 393 11.59 -3.59 -16.26
CA GLY A 393 11.54 -2.40 -15.44
C GLY A 393 10.69 -1.30 -16.09
N GLN A 394 10.12 -0.48 -15.22
CA GLN A 394 9.41 0.75 -15.55
C GLN A 394 9.84 1.84 -14.56
N GLU A 395 9.76 3.09 -14.98
CA GLU A 395 10.08 4.22 -14.12
C GLU A 395 8.95 4.47 -13.12
N ASP A 396 9.27 4.68 -11.84
CA ASP A 396 8.33 5.11 -10.82
C ASP A 396 7.85 6.54 -11.08
N GLN A 397 6.71 6.91 -10.50
CA GLN A 397 6.07 8.20 -10.74
C GLN A 397 5.79 8.96 -9.45
N LEU A 398 6.01 10.27 -9.50
CA LEU A 398 5.62 11.24 -8.47
C LEU A 398 4.70 12.29 -9.09
N PHE A 399 3.51 12.43 -8.53
CA PHE A 399 2.50 13.40 -8.95
C PHE A 399 2.34 14.47 -7.89
N GLU A 400 2.77 15.69 -8.21
CA GLU A 400 2.60 16.88 -7.38
C GLU A 400 1.15 17.37 -7.44
N ASN A 401 0.53 17.58 -6.30
CA ASN A 401 -0.76 18.25 -6.19
C ASN A 401 -0.55 19.76 -6.43
N ILE A 402 -1.17 20.28 -7.47
CA ILE A 402 -1.03 21.70 -7.84
C ILE A 402 -2.28 22.53 -7.50
N GLY A 403 -3.09 22.01 -6.57
CA GLY A 403 -4.34 22.62 -6.15
C GLY A 403 -5.53 22.35 -7.09
N ASP A 404 -6.71 22.75 -6.65
CA ASP A 404 -7.97 22.57 -7.40
C ASP A 404 -8.22 21.11 -7.85
N GLY A 405 -7.76 20.12 -7.07
CA GLY A 405 -7.87 18.68 -7.36
C GLY A 405 -7.11 18.25 -8.62
N LYS A 406 -6.00 18.93 -8.93
CA LYS A 406 -5.13 18.66 -10.08
C LYS A 406 -3.78 18.17 -9.67
N PHE A 407 -3.24 17.26 -10.47
CA PHE A 407 -1.91 16.71 -10.29
C PHE A 407 -1.05 16.89 -11.53
N LYS A 408 0.24 17.08 -11.32
CA LYS A 408 1.27 17.17 -12.35
C LYS A 408 2.32 16.08 -12.13
N ASP A 409 2.64 15.32 -13.15
CA ASP A 409 3.78 14.39 -13.11
C ASP A 409 5.09 15.18 -13.05
N VAL A 410 5.80 15.06 -11.92
CA VAL A 410 7.08 15.72 -11.65
C VAL A 410 8.24 14.73 -11.49
N SER A 411 8.03 13.46 -11.85
CA SER A 411 8.97 12.36 -11.66
C SER A 411 10.37 12.70 -12.18
N THR A 412 10.47 13.13 -13.44
CA THR A 412 11.77 13.43 -14.07
C THR A 412 12.49 14.64 -13.48
N GLU A 413 11.78 15.51 -12.75
CA GLU A 413 12.31 16.69 -12.09
C GLU A 413 12.74 16.39 -10.64
N SER A 414 12.29 15.26 -10.07
CA SER A 414 12.41 14.94 -8.64
C SER A 414 13.67 14.15 -8.28
N GLY A 415 14.40 13.61 -9.25
CA GLY A 415 15.68 12.95 -9.00
C GLY A 415 16.03 11.91 -10.04
N LYS A 416 17.30 11.50 -10.04
CA LYS A 416 17.82 10.51 -10.99
C LYS A 416 17.22 9.13 -10.83
N TYR A 417 16.68 8.82 -9.66
CA TYR A 417 16.02 7.55 -9.38
C TYR A 417 14.84 7.33 -10.34
N PHE A 418 14.02 8.33 -10.56
CA PHE A 418 12.84 8.28 -11.43
C PHE A 418 13.15 8.12 -12.93
N LEU A 419 14.43 8.04 -13.29
CA LEU A 419 14.88 7.71 -14.66
C LEU A 419 15.32 6.25 -14.78
N LYS A 420 15.25 5.47 -13.69
CA LYS A 420 15.61 4.05 -13.68
C LYS A 420 14.38 3.20 -13.99
N GLU A 421 14.56 2.25 -14.88
CA GLU A 421 13.55 1.21 -15.15
C GLU A 421 13.75 0.07 -14.16
N LEU A 422 12.88 -0.04 -13.13
CA LEU A 422 12.90 -1.07 -12.08
C LEU A 422 11.59 -1.86 -12.08
N VAL A 423 11.55 -3.00 -11.40
CA VAL A 423 10.35 -3.82 -11.27
C VAL A 423 9.77 -3.61 -9.88
N GLY A 424 9.26 -2.40 -9.66
CA GLY A 424 8.72 -1.96 -8.38
C GLY A 424 7.49 -2.76 -7.95
N ARG A 425 7.31 -2.94 -6.63
CA ARG A 425 6.14 -3.54 -5.98
C ARG A 425 5.72 -2.72 -4.77
N GLY A 426 5.88 -3.25 -3.56
CA GLY A 426 5.58 -2.55 -2.33
C GLY A 426 6.48 -1.35 -2.10
N ALA A 427 5.94 -0.35 -1.43
CA ALA A 427 6.69 0.80 -0.95
C ALA A 427 6.14 1.27 0.40
N CYS A 428 7.00 1.78 1.26
CA CYS A 428 6.61 2.46 2.49
C CYS A 428 7.34 3.80 2.61
N PHE A 429 6.66 4.78 3.21
CA PHE A 429 7.12 6.16 3.32
C PHE A 429 7.07 6.61 4.78
N GLY A 430 8.05 7.42 5.19
CA GLY A 430 8.16 7.96 6.55
C GLY A 430 9.43 8.76 6.77
N ASP A 431 9.48 9.48 7.87
CA ASP A 431 10.62 10.28 8.29
C ASP A 431 11.59 9.40 9.11
N TYR A 432 12.61 8.82 8.43
CA TYR A 432 13.50 7.84 9.06
C TYR A 432 14.58 8.45 9.96
N ASP A 433 14.97 9.71 9.71
CA ASP A 433 16.02 10.39 10.48
C ASP A 433 15.48 11.55 11.34
N ASN A 434 14.14 11.67 11.41
CA ASN A 434 13.42 12.64 12.22
C ASN A 434 13.72 14.10 11.86
N ASP A 435 14.01 14.38 10.59
CA ASP A 435 14.28 15.72 10.09
C ASP A 435 13.03 16.41 9.50
N GLY A 436 11.94 15.67 9.37
CA GLY A 436 10.60 16.13 9.04
C GLY A 436 10.23 16.06 7.58
N ASP A 437 11.09 15.52 6.73
CA ASP A 437 10.67 15.20 5.37
C ASP A 437 10.38 13.71 5.19
N ILE A 438 9.63 13.38 4.16
CA ILE A 438 9.15 12.01 3.92
C ILE A 438 10.14 11.30 2.98
N ASP A 439 10.75 10.26 3.50
CA ASP A 439 11.61 9.31 2.78
C ASP A 439 10.82 8.08 2.33
N GLY A 440 11.42 7.26 1.47
CA GLY A 440 10.73 6.07 0.97
C GLY A 440 11.63 4.86 0.81
N TYR A 441 11.07 3.67 1.06
CA TYR A 441 11.71 2.41 0.68
C TYR A 441 10.83 1.65 -0.30
N ILE A 442 11.43 1.23 -1.42
CA ILE A 442 10.75 0.56 -2.54
C ILE A 442 11.35 -0.84 -2.71
N VAL A 443 10.49 -1.86 -2.75
CA VAL A 443 10.88 -3.23 -3.07
C VAL A 443 10.88 -3.43 -4.59
N ASN A 444 11.98 -3.95 -5.13
CA ASN A 444 12.12 -4.30 -6.53
C ASN A 444 12.28 -5.82 -6.67
N LEU A 445 11.48 -6.46 -7.53
CA LEU A 445 11.53 -7.92 -7.72
C LEU A 445 12.90 -8.37 -8.24
N ASN A 446 13.47 -9.37 -7.57
CA ASN A 446 14.79 -9.95 -7.90
C ASN A 446 15.92 -8.92 -8.00
N ASP A 447 15.80 -7.80 -7.29
CA ASP A 447 16.81 -6.75 -7.26
C ASP A 447 16.91 -6.14 -5.85
N TYR A 448 17.90 -5.27 -5.68
CA TYR A 448 18.02 -4.48 -4.45
C TYR A 448 16.82 -3.57 -4.25
N GLY A 449 16.35 -3.49 -3.01
CA GLY A 449 15.43 -2.44 -2.63
C GLY A 449 16.06 -1.06 -2.77
N ALA A 450 15.28 -0.05 -3.06
CA ALA A 450 15.74 1.33 -3.18
C ALA A 450 15.29 2.15 -1.97
N PHE A 451 16.22 2.79 -1.28
CA PHE A 451 15.90 3.76 -0.24
C PHE A 451 16.08 5.17 -0.78
N LEU A 452 14.99 5.91 -0.83
CA LEU A 452 14.92 7.28 -1.35
C LEU A 452 14.93 8.26 -0.20
N ARG A 453 16.07 8.90 0.06
CA ARG A 453 16.12 10.01 0.99
C ARG A 453 15.60 11.27 0.30
N ASN A 454 14.65 11.93 0.91
CA ASN A 454 14.25 13.29 0.58
C ASN A 454 15.34 14.27 1.07
N ASN A 455 15.61 15.31 0.35
CA ASN A 455 16.65 16.29 0.71
C ASN A 455 16.11 17.72 0.78
N LYS A 456 14.81 17.90 0.60
CA LYS A 456 14.22 19.25 0.42
C LYS A 456 12.89 19.47 1.11
N GLY A 457 12.14 18.40 1.49
CA GLY A 457 10.86 18.55 2.12
C GLY A 457 10.93 19.39 3.40
N ASN A 458 11.98 19.18 4.20
CA ASN A 458 12.24 19.90 5.45
C ASN A 458 12.63 21.37 5.29
N GLN A 459 12.67 21.91 4.06
CA GLN A 459 12.75 23.36 3.83
C GLN A 459 11.44 24.08 4.16
N ASN A 460 10.33 23.36 4.24
CA ASN A 460 9.07 23.79 4.80
C ASN A 460 8.90 23.26 6.23
N ASN A 461 7.94 23.81 6.96
CA ASN A 461 7.63 23.35 8.31
C ASN A 461 6.71 22.12 8.25
N TRP A 462 6.73 21.34 9.33
CA TRP A 462 6.04 20.07 9.43
C TRP A 462 5.55 19.77 10.86
N LEU A 463 4.70 18.77 11.00
CA LEU A 463 4.31 18.18 12.28
C LEU A 463 4.09 16.68 12.09
N LEU A 464 4.74 15.85 12.90
CA LEU A 464 4.43 14.43 13.07
C LEU A 464 3.61 14.22 14.33
N ILE A 465 2.51 13.49 14.23
CA ILE A 465 1.63 13.19 15.38
C ILE A 465 1.64 11.68 15.64
N ASN A 466 2.13 11.31 16.84
CA ASN A 466 2.04 9.95 17.35
C ASN A 466 0.84 9.85 18.30
N LEU A 467 -0.20 9.11 17.92
CA LEU A 467 -1.40 8.89 18.72
C LEU A 467 -1.24 7.66 19.62
N VAL A 468 -1.72 7.78 20.86
CA VAL A 468 -1.68 6.70 21.85
C VAL A 468 -3.04 6.55 22.49
N GLY A 469 -3.77 5.49 22.13
CA GLY A 469 -5.07 5.17 22.70
C GLY A 469 -4.98 4.74 24.18
N THR A 470 -6.02 4.99 24.92
CA THR A 470 -6.18 4.57 26.33
C THR A 470 -7.50 3.86 26.59
N THR A 471 -8.54 4.19 25.84
CA THR A 471 -9.85 3.53 25.76
C THR A 471 -10.03 2.92 24.38
N SER A 472 -9.62 3.65 23.35
CA SER A 472 -9.47 3.15 21.99
C SER A 472 -8.31 2.16 21.91
N ASN A 473 -8.20 1.42 20.79
CA ASN A 473 -7.02 0.60 20.52
C ASN A 473 -5.73 1.43 20.70
N ARG A 474 -4.65 0.77 21.10
CA ARG A 474 -3.41 1.42 21.53
C ARG A 474 -2.79 2.31 20.46
N ASP A 475 -2.89 1.91 19.21
CA ASP A 475 -2.31 2.65 18.06
C ASP A 475 -3.19 3.85 17.62
N GLY A 476 -4.40 3.96 18.18
CA GLY A 476 -5.37 4.99 17.78
C GLY A 476 -5.87 4.85 16.34
N ILE A 477 -5.79 3.64 15.77
CA ILE A 477 -6.31 3.35 14.41
C ILE A 477 -7.82 3.65 14.38
N GLY A 478 -8.24 4.41 13.35
CA GLY A 478 -9.60 4.96 13.25
C GLY A 478 -9.74 6.40 13.76
N ALA A 479 -8.76 6.93 14.50
CA ALA A 479 -8.82 8.32 14.98
C ALA A 479 -8.73 9.30 13.79
N ARG A 480 -9.67 10.28 13.77
CA ARG A 480 -9.68 11.36 12.78
C ARG A 480 -9.00 12.59 13.35
N VAL A 481 -8.03 13.11 12.62
CA VAL A 481 -7.22 14.26 13.01
C VAL A 481 -7.43 15.39 12.01
N LYS A 482 -7.74 16.58 12.52
CA LYS A 482 -7.83 17.81 11.74
C LYS A 482 -6.81 18.81 12.24
N VAL A 483 -5.88 19.20 11.38
CA VAL A 483 -4.82 20.17 11.67
C VAL A 483 -5.13 21.48 10.97
N THR A 484 -5.19 22.59 11.73
CA THR A 484 -5.37 23.95 11.21
C THR A 484 -4.11 24.77 11.42
N SER A 485 -3.51 25.26 10.34
CA SER A 485 -2.30 26.08 10.37
C SER A 485 -2.35 27.17 9.29
N GLY A 486 -2.12 28.42 9.66
CA GLY A 486 -2.09 29.56 8.72
C GLY A 486 -3.38 29.77 7.91
N GLY A 487 -4.50 29.18 8.33
CA GLY A 487 -5.79 29.21 7.62
C GLY A 487 -6.02 27.99 6.70
N ASN A 488 -4.98 27.16 6.46
CA ASN A 488 -5.15 25.85 5.81
C ASN A 488 -5.66 24.83 6.82
N VAL A 489 -6.49 23.89 6.36
CA VAL A 489 -7.09 22.81 7.17
C VAL A 489 -6.81 21.50 6.46
N GLN A 490 -6.08 20.61 7.10
CA GLN A 490 -5.80 19.27 6.63
C GLN A 490 -6.58 18.25 7.47
N THR A 491 -7.23 17.29 6.82
CA THR A 491 -7.95 16.21 7.49
C THR A 491 -7.30 14.88 7.14
N SER A 492 -7.00 14.08 8.14
CA SER A 492 -6.45 12.73 7.96
C SER A 492 -7.02 11.76 8.98
N GLN A 493 -6.94 10.47 8.69
CA GLN A 493 -7.34 9.41 9.61
C GLN A 493 -6.17 8.47 9.86
N LYS A 494 -5.99 8.06 11.11
CA LYS A 494 -4.97 7.08 11.51
C LYS A 494 -5.33 5.70 10.94
N ARG A 495 -4.43 5.12 10.16
CA ARG A 495 -4.59 3.82 9.50
C ARG A 495 -3.38 2.93 9.75
N SER A 496 -3.51 1.62 9.54
CA SER A 496 -2.40 0.67 9.63
C SER A 496 -1.74 0.46 8.27
N THR A 497 -2.47 0.05 7.25
CA THR A 497 -1.93 -0.33 5.94
C THR A 497 -2.09 0.82 4.94
N THR A 498 -1.11 0.97 4.05
CA THR A 498 -1.10 1.95 2.95
C THR A 498 -0.45 1.33 1.71
N GLY A 499 -0.95 1.70 0.53
CA GLY A 499 -0.36 1.26 -0.72
C GLY A 499 -0.51 -0.25 -0.99
N TYR A 500 0.50 -0.85 -1.62
CA TYR A 500 0.52 -2.25 -2.01
C TYR A 500 1.24 -3.10 -0.96
N LEU A 501 0.49 -3.92 -0.22
CA LEU A 501 1.01 -4.91 0.76
C LEU A 501 1.96 -4.32 1.81
N SER A 502 1.85 -3.03 2.06
CA SER A 502 2.87 -2.26 2.77
C SER A 502 2.25 -1.36 3.83
N GLN A 503 3.10 -0.78 4.66
CA GLN A 503 2.67 0.17 5.68
C GLN A 503 3.69 1.31 5.83
N ASN A 504 3.20 2.54 5.78
CA ASN A 504 3.99 3.75 6.02
C ASN A 504 4.32 3.93 7.51
N ASP A 505 5.10 4.98 7.81
CA ASP A 505 5.34 5.45 9.17
C ASP A 505 4.04 5.46 9.99
N PRO A 506 4.01 4.84 11.17
CA PRO A 506 2.82 4.87 12.02
C PRO A 506 2.49 6.26 12.57
N ARG A 507 3.40 7.23 12.49
CA ARG A 507 3.13 8.63 12.85
C ARG A 507 2.40 9.33 11.71
N MET A 508 1.44 10.20 12.03
CA MET A 508 0.70 10.98 11.03
C MET A 508 1.50 12.23 10.67
N HIS A 509 1.81 12.40 9.40
CA HIS A 509 2.57 13.53 8.89
C HIS A 509 1.65 14.64 8.37
N PHE A 510 2.04 15.90 8.63
CA PHE A 510 1.37 17.11 8.16
C PHE A 510 2.41 18.15 7.76
N GLY A 511 2.51 18.48 6.48
CA GLY A 511 3.27 19.63 6.00
C GLY A 511 2.57 20.93 6.38
N LEU A 512 3.34 21.95 6.72
CA LEU A 512 2.81 23.21 7.23
C LEU A 512 3.25 24.42 6.39
N ALA A 513 3.87 24.20 5.24
CA ALA A 513 4.46 25.24 4.41
C ALA A 513 5.39 26.15 5.23
N LYS A 514 5.14 27.44 5.28
CA LYS A 514 5.96 28.42 6.04
C LYS A 514 5.37 28.73 7.42
N ASN A 515 4.32 28.06 7.85
CA ASN A 515 3.69 28.31 9.15
C ASN A 515 4.49 27.63 10.27
N ASP A 516 4.92 28.39 11.26
CA ASP A 516 5.68 27.92 12.41
C ASP A 516 4.81 27.54 13.62
N ILE A 517 3.49 27.72 13.51
CA ILE A 517 2.49 27.42 14.53
C ILE A 517 1.30 26.67 13.90
N VAL A 518 0.95 25.55 14.48
CA VAL A 518 -0.36 24.91 14.30
C VAL A 518 -1.34 25.58 15.25
N ASN A 519 -2.32 26.26 14.70
CA ASN A 519 -3.30 27.02 15.48
C ASN A 519 -4.18 26.10 16.30
N ARG A 520 -4.57 24.94 15.69
CA ARG A 520 -5.51 24.02 16.32
C ARG A 520 -5.34 22.61 15.75
N ILE A 521 -5.45 21.61 16.63
CA ILE A 521 -5.56 20.18 16.29
C ILE A 521 -6.84 19.67 16.93
N ASP A 522 -7.77 19.15 16.15
CA ASP A 522 -8.96 18.45 16.62
C ASP A 522 -8.75 16.94 16.38
N ILE A 523 -8.93 16.13 17.41
CA ILE A 523 -8.80 14.68 17.36
C ILE A 523 -10.12 14.06 17.81
N LYS A 524 -10.78 13.30 16.92
CA LYS A 524 -11.91 12.44 17.22
C LYS A 524 -11.37 11.01 17.36
N TRP A 525 -11.34 10.50 18.58
CA TRP A 525 -10.87 9.15 18.89
C TRP A 525 -11.95 8.10 18.58
N PRO A 526 -11.57 6.84 18.26
CA PRO A 526 -12.54 5.75 18.06
C PRO A 526 -13.53 5.55 19.22
N SER A 527 -13.09 5.79 20.44
CA SER A 527 -13.96 5.79 21.65
C SER A 527 -15.07 6.85 21.63
N GLY A 528 -15.10 7.73 20.62
CA GLY A 528 -16.00 8.89 20.53
C GLY A 528 -15.55 10.12 21.32
N LYS A 529 -14.44 10.05 22.06
CA LYS A 529 -13.88 11.23 22.75
C LYS A 529 -13.33 12.23 21.73
N VAL A 530 -13.46 13.52 22.05
CA VAL A 530 -12.89 14.63 21.27
C VAL A 530 -11.84 15.33 22.11
N GLN A 531 -10.66 15.53 21.53
CA GLN A 531 -9.54 16.24 22.15
C GLN A 531 -9.11 17.40 21.26
N VAL A 532 -8.81 18.53 21.88
CA VAL A 532 -8.38 19.73 21.18
C VAL A 532 -7.04 20.20 21.76
N LEU A 533 -6.09 20.47 20.86
CA LEU A 533 -4.82 21.11 21.20
C LEU A 533 -4.71 22.42 20.43
N GLU A 534 -4.08 23.43 21.02
CA GLU A 534 -3.98 24.75 20.43
C GLU A 534 -2.55 25.31 20.56
N ASN A 535 -2.14 26.14 19.58
CA ASN A 535 -0.86 26.85 19.58
C ASN A 535 0.35 25.91 19.69
N ILE A 536 0.37 24.84 18.91
CA ILE A 536 1.46 23.87 18.85
C ILE A 536 2.53 24.40 17.90
N LYS A 537 3.81 24.33 18.32
CA LYS A 537 4.92 24.70 17.46
C LYS A 537 5.08 23.68 16.32
N ALA A 538 5.50 24.16 15.17
CA ALA A 538 5.96 23.32 14.06
C ALA A 538 7.30 22.61 14.37
N ASN A 539 7.71 21.73 13.47
CA ASN A 539 9.00 21.04 13.44
C ASN A 539 9.24 20.20 14.72
N GLN A 540 8.29 19.33 15.02
CA GLN A 540 8.40 18.40 16.14
C GLN A 540 7.57 17.13 15.93
N ILE A 541 7.95 16.09 16.65
CA ILE A 541 7.16 14.87 16.82
C ILE A 541 6.32 15.05 18.10
N LEU A 542 5.00 15.08 17.95
CA LEU A 542 4.06 15.31 19.04
C LEU A 542 3.36 13.99 19.42
N THR A 543 3.66 13.46 20.61
CA THR A 543 2.90 12.34 21.15
C THR A 543 1.64 12.84 21.86
N VAL A 544 0.47 12.34 21.43
CA VAL A 544 -0.83 12.70 21.98
C VAL A 544 -1.50 11.46 22.57
N ASN A 545 -1.69 11.47 23.88
CA ASN A 545 -2.42 10.41 24.56
C ASN A 545 -3.92 10.73 24.60
N GLU A 546 -4.76 9.73 24.32
CA GLU A 546 -6.20 9.85 24.48
C GLU A 546 -6.55 10.24 25.92
N PRO A 547 -7.47 11.20 26.16
CA PRO A 547 -7.94 11.54 27.51
C PRO A 547 -8.56 10.33 28.21
N LYS A 548 -8.30 10.18 29.53
CA LYS A 548 -8.89 9.09 30.34
C LYS A 548 -10.39 9.23 30.53
#